data_90167246325d473d60cae9e707d3bd8a
#
_entry.id   90167246325d473d60cae9e707d3bd8a
#
_cell.length_a   1.000
_cell.length_b   1.000
_cell.length_c   1.000
_cell.angle_alpha   90.00
_cell.angle_beta   90.00
_cell.angle_gamma   90.00
#
_symmetry.space_group_name_H-M   'P 1'
#
loop_
_entity.id
_entity.type
_entity.pdbx_description
1 polymer ?
#
loop_
_entity_poly.entity_id
_entity_poly.type
_entity_poly.pdbx_seq_one_letter_code
_entity_poly.pdbx_strand_id
1 'polypeptide(L)'
;MNSIAQTNQSEKQLSEKMQSFLSRYHVGRLLRSANAYKLQGFPVLSLFLVAFSTAFTQRSFFMQMNLQSGAIPFAKDTFYRFMNSCHIHWRRFTTMLAATIIESTLEPLTSADRINVLILDDSIYHRARSKKVELLARLYDHAKKEFSYGFRMLTLCWSDGNTLLPVSHTLLSTENPSYEVVAMAKKTEKIHYLHEGVMQDVKAIYKGHRKRRGRSKYLLSVEAAVCKGDEYLPVRLVFVRNRNNRKDWLVLVTTDLSLTEEEVIRIYGKRWGIDVFFKACKSYLRLEKDCRALSYDAMTAHVSVVFVRYMFLAVEQRESKDDRSIGELFYLSVDELPDVCIAQALRLLVSLFAKRLQEHSMCDEAEIQELLEVFLSELPSLLSQKLRECA
;
A
#
# COMPACT_ATOMS: atom_id res chain seq x y z
N MET A 1 -13.68 2.50 -35.13
CA MET A 1 -12.22 2.79 -35.20
C MET A 1 -11.73 3.68 -34.05
N ASN A 2 -12.55 4.56 -33.45
CA ASN A 2 -12.09 5.47 -32.40
C ASN A 2 -11.74 4.81 -31.05
N SER A 3 -12.33 3.67 -30.68
CA SER A 3 -12.11 3.07 -29.36
C SER A 3 -10.75 2.35 -29.21
N ILE A 4 -10.23 1.76 -30.29
CA ILE A 4 -8.87 1.16 -30.29
C ILE A 4 -7.81 2.25 -30.16
N ALA A 5 -8.05 3.40 -30.77
CA ALA A 5 -7.17 4.56 -30.66
C ALA A 5 -7.16 5.15 -29.24
N GLN A 6 -8.31 5.23 -28.57
CA GLN A 6 -8.41 5.70 -27.17
C GLN A 6 -7.76 4.72 -26.18
N THR A 7 -7.92 3.41 -26.36
CA THR A 7 -7.27 2.39 -25.53
C THR A 7 -5.75 2.45 -25.63
N ASN A 8 -5.24 2.52 -26.85
CA ASN A 8 -3.80 2.68 -27.09
C ASN A 8 -3.27 3.99 -26.51
N GLN A 9 -4.11 5.01 -26.40
CA GLN A 9 -3.75 6.32 -25.87
C GLN A 9 -3.65 6.31 -24.34
N SER A 10 -4.54 5.62 -23.62
CA SER A 10 -4.50 5.53 -22.16
C SER A 10 -3.41 4.56 -21.65
N GLU A 11 -3.22 3.42 -22.29
CA GLU A 11 -2.07 2.53 -22.02
C GLU A 11 -0.74 3.26 -22.24
N LYS A 12 -0.67 4.06 -23.29
CA LYS A 12 0.48 4.87 -23.61
C LYS A 12 0.72 5.95 -22.56
N GLN A 13 -0.32 6.63 -22.10
CA GLN A 13 -0.23 7.65 -21.04
C GLN A 13 0.24 7.06 -19.70
N LEU A 14 -0.30 5.91 -19.27
CA LEU A 14 0.15 5.25 -18.05
C LEU A 14 1.62 4.79 -18.16
N SER A 15 1.99 4.23 -19.31
CA SER A 15 3.37 3.85 -19.58
C SER A 15 4.32 5.06 -19.57
N GLU A 16 3.90 6.18 -20.13
CA GLU A 16 4.65 7.45 -20.13
C GLU A 16 4.81 8.00 -18.71
N LYS A 17 3.76 8.00 -17.89
CA LYS A 17 3.82 8.41 -16.48
C LYS A 17 4.76 7.53 -15.67
N MET A 18 4.69 6.21 -15.83
CA MET A 18 5.61 5.27 -15.18
C MET A 18 7.06 5.52 -15.60
N GLN A 19 7.32 5.71 -16.88
CA GLN A 19 8.65 6.02 -17.39
C GLN A 19 9.15 7.37 -16.90
N SER A 20 8.29 8.38 -16.85
CA SER A 20 8.58 9.71 -16.30
C SER A 20 8.97 9.60 -14.83
N PHE A 21 8.20 8.87 -14.01
CA PHE A 21 8.52 8.62 -12.62
C PHE A 21 9.89 7.93 -12.45
N LEU A 22 10.14 6.86 -13.20
CA LEU A 22 11.40 6.12 -13.12
C LEU A 22 12.62 6.98 -13.53
N SER A 23 12.45 7.84 -14.54
CA SER A 23 13.48 8.77 -15.02
C SER A 23 13.72 9.90 -14.03
N ARG A 24 12.66 10.56 -13.57
CA ARG A 24 12.70 11.70 -12.65
C ARG A 24 13.42 11.38 -11.35
N TYR A 25 13.13 10.23 -10.76
CA TYR A 25 13.75 9.81 -9.50
C TYR A 25 14.98 8.92 -9.70
N HIS A 26 15.50 8.87 -10.92
CA HIS A 26 16.72 8.14 -11.26
C HIS A 26 16.72 6.67 -10.77
N VAL A 27 15.57 5.99 -10.86
CA VAL A 27 15.36 4.64 -10.31
C VAL A 27 16.43 3.66 -10.79
N GLY A 28 16.84 3.70 -12.05
CA GLY A 28 17.90 2.84 -12.58
C GLY A 28 19.27 3.09 -11.93
N ARG A 29 19.60 4.33 -11.54
CA ARG A 29 20.81 4.67 -10.79
C ARG A 29 20.72 4.17 -9.35
N LEU A 30 19.56 4.35 -8.69
CA LEU A 30 19.35 3.89 -7.32
C LEU A 30 19.38 2.36 -7.22
N LEU A 31 18.82 1.64 -8.20
CA LEU A 31 18.95 0.18 -8.30
C LEU A 31 20.43 -0.24 -8.37
N ARG A 32 21.23 0.41 -9.21
CA ARG A 32 22.69 0.15 -9.26
C ARG A 32 23.39 0.42 -7.94
N SER A 33 23.06 1.52 -7.27
CA SER A 33 23.60 1.85 -5.94
C SER A 33 23.17 0.85 -4.85
N ALA A 34 22.07 0.12 -5.08
CA ALA A 34 21.62 -0.98 -4.25
C ALA A 34 22.13 -2.36 -4.72
N ASN A 35 23.20 -2.38 -5.50
CA ASN A 35 23.84 -3.57 -6.03
C ASN A 35 22.97 -4.38 -7.02
N ALA A 36 21.97 -3.76 -7.62
CA ALA A 36 21.14 -4.35 -8.67
C ALA A 36 21.75 -4.01 -10.03
N TYR A 37 22.73 -4.81 -10.49
CA TYR A 37 23.35 -4.64 -11.80
C TYR A 37 23.56 -5.99 -12.47
N LYS A 38 23.68 -5.96 -13.78
CA LYS A 38 24.01 -7.11 -14.62
C LYS A 38 25.06 -6.67 -15.64
N LEU A 39 26.07 -7.51 -15.83
CA LEU A 39 27.11 -7.28 -16.84
C LEU A 39 26.67 -7.69 -18.24
N GLN A 40 25.75 -8.67 -18.33
CA GLN A 40 25.25 -9.21 -19.58
C GLN A 40 23.74 -9.50 -19.53
N GLY A 41 23.10 -9.53 -20.67
CA GLY A 41 21.66 -9.81 -20.82
C GLY A 41 20.77 -8.59 -20.65
N PHE A 42 19.53 -8.80 -20.26
CA PHE A 42 18.53 -7.74 -20.17
C PHE A 42 18.84 -6.75 -19.04
N PRO A 43 18.67 -5.42 -19.28
CA PRO A 43 18.88 -4.39 -18.28
C PRO A 43 18.00 -4.62 -17.05
N VAL A 44 18.57 -4.36 -15.86
CA VAL A 44 17.85 -4.50 -14.57
C VAL A 44 16.61 -3.61 -14.53
N LEU A 45 16.69 -2.41 -15.09
CA LEU A 45 15.55 -1.48 -15.13
C LEU A 45 14.36 -2.05 -15.91
N SER A 46 14.62 -2.80 -17.00
CA SER A 46 13.56 -3.46 -17.77
C SER A 46 12.89 -4.58 -16.97
N LEU A 47 13.67 -5.36 -16.21
CA LEU A 47 13.13 -6.39 -15.30
C LEU A 47 12.30 -5.76 -14.17
N PHE A 48 12.82 -4.66 -13.62
CA PHE A 48 12.11 -3.91 -12.58
C PHE A 48 10.80 -3.30 -13.10
N LEU A 49 10.81 -2.71 -14.30
CA LEU A 49 9.61 -2.13 -14.91
C LEU A 49 8.51 -3.17 -15.09
N VAL A 50 8.85 -4.38 -15.53
CA VAL A 50 7.87 -5.48 -15.64
C VAL A 50 7.33 -5.85 -14.24
N ALA A 51 8.19 -5.99 -13.23
CA ALA A 51 7.74 -6.23 -11.86
C ALA A 51 6.83 -5.11 -11.36
N PHE A 52 7.19 -3.85 -11.62
CA PHE A 52 6.45 -2.66 -11.21
C PHE A 52 5.07 -2.59 -11.86
N SER A 53 4.96 -2.81 -13.17
CA SER A 53 3.73 -2.69 -13.94
C SER A 53 2.70 -3.81 -13.68
N THR A 54 3.12 -4.95 -13.14
CA THR A 54 2.28 -6.15 -12.96
C THR A 54 0.98 -5.87 -12.18
N ALA A 55 0.98 -4.98 -11.18
CA ALA A 55 -0.23 -4.67 -10.43
C ALA A 55 -1.26 -3.91 -11.29
N PHE A 56 -0.79 -3.01 -12.14
CA PHE A 56 -1.64 -2.17 -12.97
C PHE A 56 -2.26 -2.93 -14.16
N THR A 57 -1.65 -4.03 -14.59
CA THR A 57 -2.23 -4.92 -15.60
C THR A 57 -3.20 -5.94 -15.00
N GLN A 58 -3.37 -5.98 -13.67
CA GLN A 58 -4.15 -6.97 -12.91
C GLN A 58 -3.82 -8.45 -13.23
N ARG A 59 -2.74 -8.71 -13.96
CA ARG A 59 -2.30 -10.05 -14.32
C ARG A 59 -1.03 -10.40 -13.57
N SER A 60 -0.91 -11.65 -13.12
CA SER A 60 0.37 -12.12 -12.57
C SER A 60 1.42 -12.17 -13.69
N PHE A 61 2.70 -12.05 -13.32
CA PHE A 61 3.79 -12.19 -14.31
C PHE A 61 3.68 -13.47 -15.16
N PHE A 62 3.31 -14.59 -14.53
CA PHE A 62 3.07 -15.85 -15.24
C PHE A 62 1.95 -15.75 -16.28
N MET A 63 0.86 -15.07 -15.96
CA MET A 63 -0.24 -14.85 -16.91
C MET A 63 0.19 -13.93 -18.06
N GLN A 64 0.96 -12.90 -17.77
CA GLN A 64 1.49 -12.00 -18.81
C GLN A 64 2.39 -12.74 -19.79
N MET A 65 3.27 -13.62 -19.29
CA MET A 65 4.14 -14.44 -20.13
C MET A 65 3.36 -15.40 -21.04
N ASN A 66 2.24 -15.96 -20.55
CA ASN A 66 1.47 -16.94 -21.32
C ASN A 66 0.50 -16.30 -22.33
N LEU A 67 -0.06 -15.12 -22.01
CA LEU A 67 -1.08 -14.45 -22.82
C LEU A 67 -0.50 -13.51 -23.88
N GLN A 68 0.69 -12.98 -23.64
CA GLN A 68 1.38 -12.04 -24.52
C GLN A 68 2.71 -12.64 -24.99
N SER A 69 2.63 -13.75 -25.69
CA SER A 69 3.82 -14.37 -26.29
C SER A 69 4.51 -13.35 -27.23
N GLY A 70 5.67 -12.83 -26.81
CA GLY A 70 6.44 -11.81 -27.53
C GLY A 70 6.45 -10.40 -26.94
N ALA A 71 5.53 -10.03 -26.02
CA ALA A 71 5.52 -8.69 -25.43
C ALA A 71 6.60 -8.50 -24.35
N ILE A 72 6.97 -9.58 -23.63
CA ILE A 72 8.08 -9.57 -22.67
C ILE A 72 9.31 -10.17 -23.34
N PRO A 73 10.41 -9.40 -23.47
CA PRO A 73 11.56 -9.82 -24.30
C PRO A 73 12.47 -10.85 -23.61
N PHE A 74 12.17 -11.31 -22.41
CA PHE A 74 13.02 -12.22 -21.62
C PHE A 74 12.25 -13.42 -21.07
N ALA A 75 12.95 -14.51 -20.82
CA ALA A 75 12.38 -15.73 -20.27
C ALA A 75 12.02 -15.58 -18.77
N LYS A 76 11.04 -16.36 -18.30
CA LYS A 76 10.58 -16.36 -16.90
C LYS A 76 11.73 -16.55 -15.90
N ASP A 77 12.69 -17.39 -16.21
CA ASP A 77 13.83 -17.69 -15.33
C ASP A 77 14.74 -16.48 -15.11
N THR A 78 14.83 -15.59 -16.11
CA THR A 78 15.57 -14.32 -15.99
C THR A 78 14.91 -13.41 -14.97
N PHE A 79 13.57 -13.32 -14.99
CA PHE A 79 12.81 -12.55 -14.03
C PHE A 79 12.89 -13.13 -12.62
N TYR A 80 12.68 -14.44 -12.48
CA TYR A 80 12.75 -15.07 -11.17
C TYR A 80 14.15 -15.02 -10.54
N ARG A 81 15.21 -15.17 -11.33
CA ARG A 81 16.60 -14.97 -10.86
C ARG A 81 16.86 -13.54 -10.40
N PHE A 82 16.28 -12.55 -11.06
CA PHE A 82 16.35 -11.16 -10.62
C PHE A 82 15.66 -10.97 -9.27
N MET A 83 14.44 -11.48 -9.11
CA MET A 83 13.67 -11.36 -7.87
C MET A 83 14.31 -12.15 -6.70
N ASN A 84 14.92 -13.30 -6.97
CA ASN A 84 15.57 -14.15 -5.97
C ASN A 84 17.03 -13.76 -5.65
N SER A 85 17.53 -12.66 -6.18
CA SER A 85 18.92 -12.28 -6.01
C SER A 85 19.19 -11.79 -4.59
N CYS A 86 20.03 -12.53 -3.84
CA CYS A 86 20.48 -12.14 -2.51
C CYS A 86 21.47 -10.95 -2.51
N HIS A 87 22.03 -10.59 -3.69
CA HIS A 87 22.97 -9.49 -3.83
C HIS A 87 22.32 -8.12 -3.90
N ILE A 88 21.01 -8.07 -4.19
CA ILE A 88 20.27 -6.82 -4.32
C ILE A 88 19.81 -6.34 -2.94
N HIS A 89 20.27 -5.18 -2.54
CA HIS A 89 19.89 -4.55 -1.28
C HIS A 89 18.58 -3.79 -1.41
N TRP A 90 17.47 -4.51 -1.51
CA TRP A 90 16.13 -3.97 -1.76
C TRP A 90 15.71 -2.90 -0.74
N ARG A 91 15.99 -3.09 0.54
CA ARG A 91 15.68 -2.10 1.59
C ARG A 91 16.44 -0.80 1.39
N ARG A 92 17.74 -0.89 1.05
CA ARG A 92 18.56 0.28 0.70
C ARG A 92 17.98 1.02 -0.52
N PHE A 93 17.54 0.27 -1.53
CA PHE A 93 16.90 0.85 -2.72
C PHE A 93 15.64 1.64 -2.35
N THR A 94 14.70 1.05 -1.58
CA THR A 94 13.46 1.75 -1.18
C THR A 94 13.75 2.97 -0.32
N THR A 95 14.71 2.89 0.60
CA THR A 95 15.11 4.03 1.46
C THR A 95 15.68 5.18 0.63
N MET A 96 16.60 4.89 -0.30
CA MET A 96 17.19 5.93 -1.17
C MET A 96 16.12 6.56 -2.09
N LEU A 97 15.22 5.76 -2.64
CA LEU A 97 14.13 6.27 -3.48
C LEU A 97 13.17 7.15 -2.67
N ALA A 98 12.78 6.72 -1.48
CA ALA A 98 11.94 7.51 -0.59
C ALA A 98 12.61 8.85 -0.23
N ALA A 99 13.89 8.85 0.15
CA ALA A 99 14.64 10.06 0.43
C ALA A 99 14.65 11.02 -0.78
N THR A 100 14.96 10.50 -1.97
CA THR A 100 14.94 11.30 -3.21
C THR A 100 13.56 11.93 -3.48
N ILE A 101 12.47 11.18 -3.28
CA ILE A 101 11.10 11.69 -3.47
C ILE A 101 10.76 12.74 -2.41
N ILE A 102 11.09 12.48 -1.15
CA ILE A 102 10.83 13.41 -0.04
C ILE A 102 11.55 14.74 -0.31
N GLU A 103 12.85 14.71 -0.51
CA GLU A 103 13.68 15.90 -0.68
C GLU A 103 13.32 16.70 -1.94
N SER A 104 13.11 16.02 -3.08
CA SER A 104 12.89 16.70 -4.35
C SER A 104 11.45 17.10 -4.63
N THR A 105 10.46 16.46 -3.99
CA THR A 105 9.05 16.65 -4.33
C THR A 105 8.17 16.98 -3.13
N LEU A 106 8.24 16.20 -2.05
CA LEU A 106 7.28 16.33 -0.96
C LEU A 106 7.62 17.49 -0.01
N GLU A 107 8.87 17.66 0.37
CA GLU A 107 9.29 18.76 1.24
C GLU A 107 9.00 20.14 0.63
N PRO A 108 9.28 20.41 -0.66
CA PRO A 108 8.95 21.69 -1.29
C PRO A 108 7.44 21.98 -1.33
N LEU A 109 6.59 20.94 -1.27
CA LEU A 109 5.14 21.05 -1.23
C LEU A 109 4.57 21.05 0.19
N THR A 110 5.43 20.94 1.21
CA THR A 110 5.03 20.87 2.62
C THR A 110 5.15 22.25 3.25
N SER A 111 4.09 22.71 3.93
CA SER A 111 4.11 23.98 4.67
C SER A 111 5.09 23.90 5.83
N ALA A 112 5.80 25.02 6.13
CA ALA A 112 6.73 25.13 7.26
C ALA A 112 6.09 24.83 8.62
N ASP A 113 4.76 25.02 8.76
CA ASP A 113 4.01 24.73 9.99
C ASP A 113 3.73 23.24 10.20
N ARG A 114 4.10 22.38 9.27
CA ARG A 114 3.88 20.93 9.36
C ARG A 114 5.07 20.23 9.98
N ILE A 115 4.77 19.35 10.90
CA ILE A 115 5.78 18.50 11.53
C ILE A 115 5.92 17.22 10.70
N ASN A 116 7.11 16.95 10.20
CA ASN A 116 7.45 15.66 9.58
C ASN A 116 7.64 14.61 10.66
N VAL A 117 7.06 13.44 10.46
CA VAL A 117 7.14 12.33 11.41
C VAL A 117 7.56 11.04 10.72
N LEU A 118 8.29 10.20 11.45
CA LEU A 118 8.52 8.82 11.10
C LEU A 118 7.49 7.96 11.83
N ILE A 119 6.83 7.07 11.10
CA ILE A 119 5.80 6.17 11.61
C ILE A 119 6.30 4.76 11.42
N LEU A 120 6.38 4.01 12.53
CA LEU A 120 6.76 2.61 12.54
C LEU A 120 5.55 1.79 12.97
N ASP A 121 5.15 0.82 12.17
CA ASP A 121 4.07 -0.11 12.51
C ASP A 121 4.29 -1.46 11.82
N ASP A 122 3.57 -2.48 12.27
CA ASP A 122 3.66 -3.80 11.68
C ASP A 122 2.32 -4.29 11.13
N SER A 123 2.41 -5.13 10.13
CA SER A 123 1.27 -5.82 9.55
C SER A 123 1.64 -7.25 9.21
N ILE A 124 0.69 -8.17 9.30
CA ILE A 124 0.95 -9.55 8.88
C ILE A 124 0.99 -9.62 7.35
N TYR A 125 2.08 -10.16 6.83
CA TYR A 125 2.22 -10.58 5.44
C TYR A 125 1.86 -12.07 5.36
N HIS A 126 0.62 -12.36 4.94
CA HIS A 126 0.06 -13.70 4.99
C HIS A 126 0.66 -14.65 3.96
N ARG A 127 0.98 -15.87 4.39
CA ARG A 127 1.42 -17.00 3.57
C ARG A 127 0.70 -18.29 3.99
N ALA A 128 -0.57 -18.18 4.35
CA ALA A 128 -1.36 -19.25 4.97
C ALA A 128 -1.38 -20.58 4.19
N ARG A 129 -1.29 -20.53 2.86
CA ARG A 129 -1.30 -21.71 1.98
C ARG A 129 0.08 -22.31 1.72
N SER A 130 1.14 -21.69 2.22
CA SER A 130 2.52 -22.11 1.95
C SER A 130 3.04 -23.00 3.06
N LYS A 131 3.78 -24.06 2.69
CA LYS A 131 4.41 -24.99 3.64
C LYS A 131 5.94 -25.00 3.58
N LYS A 132 6.52 -24.47 2.48
CA LYS A 132 7.96 -24.58 2.17
C LYS A 132 8.62 -23.21 1.95
N VAL A 133 8.03 -22.15 2.50
CA VAL A 133 8.61 -20.81 2.40
C VAL A 133 9.72 -20.69 3.44
N GLU A 134 10.85 -20.15 3.01
CA GLU A 134 12.00 -19.87 3.87
C GLU A 134 11.62 -18.94 5.02
N LEU A 135 12.08 -19.24 6.23
CA LEU A 135 11.80 -18.47 7.47
C LEU A 135 10.31 -18.27 7.78
N LEU A 136 9.43 -19.13 7.26
CA LEU A 136 7.99 -19.05 7.51
C LEU A 136 7.68 -19.25 9.00
N ALA A 137 6.98 -18.28 9.58
CA ALA A 137 6.57 -18.31 10.98
C ALA A 137 5.06 -18.57 11.14
N ARG A 138 4.69 -19.13 12.28
CA ARG A 138 3.30 -19.19 12.74
C ARG A 138 3.05 -17.97 13.61
N LEU A 139 2.16 -17.09 13.18
CA LEU A 139 1.85 -15.82 13.82
C LEU A 139 0.40 -15.79 14.28
N TYR A 140 0.13 -15.08 15.37
CA TYR A 140 -1.24 -14.82 15.81
C TYR A 140 -1.77 -13.54 15.17
N ASP A 141 -2.85 -13.67 14.40
CA ASP A 141 -3.57 -12.52 13.82
C ASP A 141 -4.58 -11.99 14.84
N HIS A 142 -4.25 -10.86 15.46
CA HIS A 142 -5.11 -10.23 16.46
C HIS A 142 -6.44 -9.71 15.87
N ALA A 143 -6.48 -9.37 14.58
CA ALA A 143 -7.70 -8.89 13.93
C ALA A 143 -8.68 -10.03 13.67
N LYS A 144 -8.18 -11.19 13.24
CA LYS A 144 -8.97 -12.39 12.98
C LYS A 144 -9.11 -13.32 14.19
N LYS A 145 -8.29 -13.11 15.25
CA LYS A 145 -8.21 -13.95 16.44
C LYS A 145 -7.83 -15.41 16.14
N GLU A 146 -6.99 -15.64 15.15
CA GLU A 146 -6.54 -16.97 14.70
C GLU A 146 -5.03 -17.01 14.44
N PHE A 147 -4.45 -18.20 14.44
CA PHE A 147 -3.08 -18.41 14.00
C PHE A 147 -3.02 -18.54 12.49
N SER A 148 -2.06 -17.86 11.86
CA SER A 148 -1.79 -17.94 10.43
C SER A 148 -0.31 -18.08 10.16
N TYR A 149 0.06 -18.63 9.00
CA TYR A 149 1.45 -18.65 8.55
C TYR A 149 1.78 -17.40 7.74
N GLY A 150 2.95 -16.82 8.02
CA GLY A 150 3.39 -15.60 7.35
C GLY A 150 4.61 -14.98 8.01
N PHE A 151 4.71 -13.67 7.83
CA PHE A 151 5.75 -12.83 8.41
C PHE A 151 5.10 -11.61 9.07
N ARG A 152 5.70 -11.13 10.15
CA ARG A 152 5.39 -9.82 10.66
C ARG A 152 6.20 -8.80 9.86
N MET A 153 5.52 -8.06 9.01
CA MET A 153 6.14 -7.04 8.16
C MET A 153 6.19 -5.72 8.92
N LEU A 154 7.35 -5.42 9.49
CA LEU A 154 7.63 -4.14 10.11
C LEU A 154 7.90 -3.11 9.02
N THR A 155 7.26 -1.97 9.08
CA THR A 155 7.34 -0.92 8.06
C THR A 155 7.60 0.43 8.69
N LEU A 156 8.61 1.14 8.17
CA LEU A 156 8.90 2.52 8.46
C LEU A 156 8.34 3.39 7.34
N CYS A 157 7.51 4.37 7.70
CA CYS A 157 6.98 5.37 6.79
C CYS A 157 7.35 6.77 7.24
N TRP A 158 7.48 7.69 6.30
CA TRP A 158 7.53 9.13 6.53
C TRP A 158 6.16 9.75 6.27
N SER A 159 5.81 10.81 7.00
CA SER A 159 4.59 11.57 6.74
C SER A 159 4.71 13.03 7.17
N ASP A 160 4.23 13.95 6.33
CA ASP A 160 4.00 15.36 6.64
C ASP A 160 2.58 15.64 7.18
N GLY A 161 1.76 14.58 7.30
CA GLY A 161 0.36 14.64 7.70
C GLY A 161 -0.63 14.77 6.54
N ASN A 162 -0.16 14.99 5.32
CA ASN A 162 -0.94 14.97 4.09
C ASN A 162 -0.60 13.76 3.23
N THR A 163 0.68 13.51 3.06
CA THR A 163 1.20 12.35 2.32
C THR A 163 1.90 11.39 3.28
N LEU A 164 1.67 10.10 3.12
CA LEU A 164 2.45 9.05 3.75
C LEU A 164 3.29 8.36 2.68
N LEU A 165 4.59 8.18 2.95
CA LEU A 165 5.52 7.53 2.04
C LEU A 165 6.25 6.38 2.75
N PRO A 166 6.20 5.13 2.24
CA PRO A 166 6.95 4.03 2.82
C PRO A 166 8.46 4.22 2.57
N VAL A 167 9.27 4.11 3.61
CA VAL A 167 10.73 4.32 3.54
C VAL A 167 11.46 2.98 3.52
N SER A 168 11.10 2.08 4.42
CA SER A 168 11.79 0.80 4.56
C SER A 168 10.88 -0.25 5.19
N HIS A 169 11.24 -1.52 5.03
CA HIS A 169 10.53 -2.64 5.63
C HIS A 169 11.48 -3.76 6.02
N THR A 170 11.00 -4.66 6.91
CA THR A 170 11.63 -5.95 7.16
C THR A 170 10.57 -7.01 7.44
N LEU A 171 10.82 -8.22 6.96
CA LEU A 171 9.99 -9.37 7.24
C LEU A 171 10.57 -10.13 8.43
N LEU A 172 9.84 -10.21 9.52
CA LEU A 172 10.25 -10.86 10.75
C LEU A 172 9.58 -12.23 10.87
N SER A 173 10.37 -13.22 11.23
CA SER A 173 9.93 -14.60 11.47
C SER A 173 9.63 -14.88 12.94
N THR A 174 9.46 -13.85 13.78
CA THR A 174 9.18 -13.95 15.21
C THR A 174 7.89 -13.26 15.58
N GLU A 175 7.21 -13.73 16.63
CA GLU A 175 5.98 -13.10 17.16
C GLU A 175 6.27 -11.86 18.02
N ASN A 176 7.46 -11.75 18.61
CA ASN A 176 7.83 -10.68 19.53
C ASN A 176 9.01 -9.86 19.02
N PRO A 177 8.76 -8.88 18.14
CA PRO A 177 9.77 -7.90 17.84
C PRO A 177 9.94 -6.95 19.03
N SER A 178 11.16 -6.76 19.51
CA SER A 178 11.48 -5.75 20.51
C SER A 178 11.83 -4.44 19.80
N TYR A 179 11.00 -3.41 19.96
CA TYR A 179 11.29 -2.04 19.50
C TYR A 179 11.02 -1.02 20.56
N GLU A 180 11.77 0.07 20.49
CA GLU A 180 11.41 1.32 21.17
C GLU A 180 10.50 2.13 20.22
N VAL A 181 9.27 2.40 20.63
CA VAL A 181 8.28 3.10 19.78
C VAL A 181 7.45 4.05 20.62
N VAL A 182 7.19 5.25 20.08
CA VAL A 182 6.09 6.10 20.59
C VAL A 182 4.78 5.38 20.28
N ALA A 183 4.09 4.93 21.30
CA ALA A 183 2.97 4.02 21.14
C ALA A 183 1.78 4.40 22.03
N MET A 184 0.61 3.91 21.64
CA MET A 184 -0.53 3.83 22.57
C MET A 184 -0.20 2.81 23.68
N ALA A 185 -0.20 3.25 24.92
CA ALA A 185 0.03 2.35 26.05
C ALA A 185 -1.14 1.38 26.20
N LYS A 186 -0.82 0.09 26.37
CA LYS A 186 -1.83 -0.94 26.62
C LYS A 186 -2.37 -0.80 28.03
N LYS A 187 -3.69 -0.88 28.20
CA LYS A 187 -4.37 -0.90 29.51
C LYS A 187 -4.25 -2.30 30.15
N THR A 188 -3.05 -2.70 30.48
CA THR A 188 -2.75 -3.99 31.10
C THR A 188 -2.18 -3.79 32.51
N GLU A 189 -2.46 -4.71 33.39
CA GLU A 189 -1.88 -4.77 34.73
C GLU A 189 -0.42 -5.24 34.75
N LYS A 190 0.13 -5.57 33.57
CA LYS A 190 1.53 -6.04 33.44
C LYS A 190 2.54 -4.89 33.21
N ILE A 191 2.08 -3.71 32.82
CA ILE A 191 2.95 -2.57 32.54
C ILE A 191 2.69 -1.51 33.60
N HIS A 192 3.74 -1.16 34.34
CA HIS A 192 3.72 -0.16 35.38
C HIS A 192 4.59 1.03 35.02
N TYR A 193 4.19 2.19 35.47
CA TYR A 193 4.90 3.46 35.33
C TYR A 193 5.17 4.01 36.72
N LEU A 194 6.36 4.55 36.92
CA LEU A 194 6.66 5.29 38.16
C LEU A 194 5.99 6.65 38.07
N HIS A 195 5.00 6.88 38.91
CA HIS A 195 4.25 8.14 39.02
C HIS A 195 4.09 8.53 40.48
N GLU A 196 4.49 9.76 40.83
CA GLU A 196 4.47 10.26 42.21
C GLU A 196 5.18 9.31 43.20
N GLY A 197 6.29 8.71 42.76
CA GLY A 197 7.09 7.80 43.61
C GLY A 197 6.53 6.38 43.75
N VAL A 198 5.40 6.07 43.11
CA VAL A 198 4.76 4.75 43.17
C VAL A 198 4.66 4.09 41.80
N MET A 199 4.94 2.80 41.73
CA MET A 199 4.76 2.00 40.51
C MET A 199 3.28 1.67 40.33
N GLN A 200 2.65 2.23 39.30
CA GLN A 200 1.22 2.11 39.01
C GLN A 200 0.97 1.77 37.55
N ASP A 201 -0.10 1.02 37.30
CA ASP A 201 -0.60 0.83 35.94
C ASP A 201 -1.41 2.07 35.48
N VAL A 202 -1.64 2.18 34.18
CA VAL A 202 -2.37 3.32 33.59
C VAL A 202 -3.81 3.44 34.08
N LYS A 203 -4.44 2.35 34.56
CA LYS A 203 -5.80 2.38 35.11
C LYS A 203 -5.80 2.99 36.51
N ALA A 204 -4.81 2.65 37.35
CA ALA A 204 -4.64 3.20 38.69
C ALA A 204 -4.33 4.70 38.58
N ILE A 205 -3.37 5.11 37.74
CA ILE A 205 -3.06 6.52 37.46
C ILE A 205 -4.33 7.25 37.01
N TYR A 206 -5.07 6.69 36.05
CA TYR A 206 -6.31 7.33 35.59
C TYR A 206 -7.35 7.48 36.71
N LYS A 207 -7.54 6.50 37.58
CA LYS A 207 -8.50 6.57 38.69
C LYS A 207 -8.10 7.59 39.72
N GLY A 208 -6.82 7.72 40.06
CA GLY A 208 -6.29 8.61 41.09
C GLY A 208 -6.46 10.11 40.80
N HIS A 209 -6.62 10.49 39.54
CA HIS A 209 -6.62 11.92 39.15
C HIS A 209 -8.00 12.43 38.74
N ARG A 210 -8.22 13.74 38.93
CA ARG A 210 -9.41 14.45 38.45
C ARG A 210 -9.30 14.66 36.93
N LYS A 211 -10.37 14.32 36.18
CA LYS A 211 -10.41 14.41 34.71
C LYS A 211 -10.94 15.78 34.29
N ARG A 212 -10.38 16.28 33.16
CA ARG A 212 -10.92 17.48 32.50
C ARG A 212 -12.32 17.20 31.95
N ARG A 213 -13.24 18.15 32.13
CA ARG A 213 -14.62 18.08 31.65
C ARG A 213 -14.82 18.96 30.42
N GLY A 214 -15.95 18.81 29.74
CA GLY A 214 -16.34 19.65 28.62
C GLY A 214 -15.69 19.25 27.28
N ARG A 215 -15.36 20.24 26.44
CA ARG A 215 -14.83 20.06 25.08
C ARG A 215 -13.33 19.86 25.03
N SER A 216 -12.65 19.59 26.14
CA SER A 216 -11.21 19.36 26.16
C SER A 216 -10.83 18.20 25.24
N LYS A 217 -9.76 18.36 24.46
CA LYS A 217 -9.22 17.33 23.55
C LYS A 217 -8.66 16.13 24.31
N TYR A 218 -8.20 16.31 25.56
CA TYR A 218 -7.70 15.25 26.42
C TYR A 218 -8.39 15.27 27.80
N LEU A 219 -8.35 14.13 28.49
CA LEU A 219 -8.98 13.91 29.78
C LEU A 219 -8.04 14.18 30.95
N LEU A 220 -6.79 13.77 30.80
CA LEU A 220 -5.74 13.85 31.81
C LEU A 220 -4.37 13.83 31.09
N SER A 221 -3.40 14.56 31.65
CA SER A 221 -2.00 14.49 31.26
C SER A 221 -1.17 14.41 32.54
N VAL A 222 -0.26 13.46 32.61
CA VAL A 222 0.65 13.26 33.76
C VAL A 222 2.04 12.89 33.26
N GLU A 223 3.05 13.34 34.01
CA GLU A 223 4.42 12.88 33.84
C GLU A 223 4.65 11.62 34.68
N ALA A 224 5.35 10.68 34.11
CA ALA A 224 5.69 9.40 34.70
C ALA A 224 7.04 8.93 34.17
N ALA A 225 7.55 7.80 34.64
CA ALA A 225 8.73 7.18 34.05
C ALA A 225 8.49 5.70 33.78
N VAL A 226 9.09 5.22 32.70
CA VAL A 226 9.26 3.78 32.44
C VAL A 226 10.56 3.35 33.08
N CYS A 227 10.49 2.29 33.90
CA CYS A 227 11.64 1.77 34.62
C CYS A 227 12.08 0.44 34.06
N LYS A 228 13.39 0.25 33.87
CA LYS A 228 14.02 -1.02 33.51
C LYS A 228 15.28 -1.21 34.35
N GLY A 229 15.19 -1.99 35.43
CA GLY A 229 16.23 -2.03 36.44
C GLY A 229 16.41 -0.66 37.08
N ASP A 230 17.65 -0.15 37.09
CA ASP A 230 18.00 1.17 37.63
C ASP A 230 17.86 2.32 36.61
N GLU A 231 17.48 2.02 35.37
CA GLU A 231 17.29 3.02 34.33
C GLU A 231 15.87 3.57 34.35
N TYR A 232 15.75 4.91 34.28
CA TYR A 232 14.49 5.65 34.28
C TYR A 232 14.37 6.45 32.98
N LEU A 233 13.34 6.18 32.20
CA LEU A 233 13.01 6.97 31.00
C LEU A 233 11.78 7.83 31.31
N PRO A 234 11.92 9.16 31.42
CA PRO A 234 10.78 10.03 31.67
C PRO A 234 9.84 10.03 30.46
N VAL A 235 8.54 9.96 30.73
CA VAL A 235 7.49 9.96 29.72
C VAL A 235 6.32 10.82 30.15
N ARG A 236 5.56 11.34 29.17
CA ARG A 236 4.26 11.96 29.44
C ARG A 236 3.15 11.01 28.96
N LEU A 237 2.18 10.78 29.84
CA LEU A 237 0.98 9.98 29.57
C LEU A 237 -0.19 10.94 29.30
N VAL A 238 -0.74 10.93 28.09
CA VAL A 238 -1.87 11.76 27.67
C VAL A 238 -3.09 10.89 27.47
N PHE A 239 -4.09 11.02 28.32
CA PHE A 239 -5.34 10.26 28.29
C PHE A 239 -6.36 10.97 27.41
N VAL A 240 -6.84 10.31 26.38
CA VAL A 240 -7.77 10.87 25.39
C VAL A 240 -9.06 10.07 25.32
N ARG A 241 -10.16 10.71 24.89
CA ARG A 241 -11.44 10.00 24.68
C ARG A 241 -11.32 9.05 23.51
N ASN A 242 -11.83 7.83 23.66
CA ASN A 242 -11.96 6.91 22.56
C ASN A 242 -13.10 7.37 21.63
N ARG A 243 -12.78 7.70 20.36
CA ARG A 243 -13.78 8.15 19.38
C ARG A 243 -14.80 7.06 19.02
N ASN A 244 -14.36 5.81 19.04
CA ASN A 244 -15.21 4.67 18.69
C ASN A 244 -16.06 4.16 19.85
N ASN A 245 -15.68 4.48 21.10
CA ASN A 245 -16.43 4.11 22.30
C ASN A 245 -16.38 5.24 23.31
N ARG A 246 -17.44 6.03 23.40
CA ARG A 246 -17.52 7.20 24.29
C ARG A 246 -17.38 6.89 25.80
N LYS A 247 -17.57 5.65 26.20
CA LYS A 247 -17.41 5.18 27.59
C LYS A 247 -15.96 4.79 27.90
N ASP A 248 -15.10 4.74 26.89
CA ASP A 248 -13.73 4.28 26.98
C ASP A 248 -12.73 5.44 26.71
N TRP A 249 -11.49 5.22 27.08
CA TRP A 249 -10.39 6.16 26.89
C TRP A 249 -9.16 5.44 26.35
N LEU A 250 -8.25 6.17 25.73
CA LEU A 250 -6.95 5.69 25.28
C LEU A 250 -5.87 6.47 26.01
N VAL A 251 -4.67 5.93 26.11
CA VAL A 251 -3.52 6.63 26.66
C VAL A 251 -2.39 6.65 25.64
N LEU A 252 -1.89 7.84 25.37
CA LEU A 252 -0.76 8.07 24.48
C LEU A 252 0.48 8.30 25.35
N VAL A 253 1.62 7.76 24.94
CA VAL A 253 2.90 7.90 25.63
C VAL A 253 3.83 8.68 24.72
N THR A 254 4.53 9.67 25.28
CA THR A 254 5.63 10.34 24.58
C THR A 254 6.85 10.45 25.49
N THR A 255 8.04 10.27 24.92
CA THR A 255 9.33 10.53 25.59
C THR A 255 9.76 11.99 25.42
N ASP A 256 9.16 12.71 24.46
CA ASP A 256 9.39 14.13 24.28
C ASP A 256 8.45 14.94 25.20
N LEU A 257 9.01 15.44 26.29
CA LEU A 257 8.26 16.21 27.29
C LEU A 257 8.04 17.67 26.85
N SER A 258 8.68 18.14 25.81
CA SER A 258 8.50 19.49 25.27
C SER A 258 7.19 19.65 24.49
N LEU A 259 6.64 18.54 23.96
CA LEU A 259 5.40 18.54 23.21
C LEU A 259 4.19 18.85 24.09
N THR A 260 3.31 19.70 23.60
CA THR A 260 1.99 19.91 24.20
C THR A 260 1.09 18.68 23.99
N GLU A 261 0.10 18.49 24.85
CA GLU A 261 -0.85 17.36 24.74
C GLU A 261 -1.59 17.36 23.39
N GLU A 262 -1.87 18.54 22.84
CA GLU A 262 -2.52 18.66 21.53
C GLU A 262 -1.60 18.20 20.39
N GLU A 263 -0.31 18.49 20.50
CA GLU A 263 0.71 18.02 19.55
C GLU A 263 0.88 16.51 19.62
N VAL A 264 0.94 15.93 20.82
CA VAL A 264 0.97 14.47 21.02
C VAL A 264 -0.23 13.81 20.36
N ILE A 265 -1.44 14.35 20.54
CA ILE A 265 -2.66 13.84 19.90
C ILE A 265 -2.58 13.99 18.37
N ARG A 266 -2.09 15.13 17.85
CA ARG A 266 -1.94 15.41 16.44
C ARG A 266 -0.93 14.46 15.80
N ILE A 267 0.24 14.27 16.43
CA ILE A 267 1.30 13.37 15.96
C ILE A 267 0.80 11.93 15.92
N TYR A 268 0.16 11.48 17.01
CA TYR A 268 -0.42 10.13 17.05
C TYR A 268 -1.51 9.93 15.99
N GLY A 269 -2.30 10.97 15.71
CA GLY A 269 -3.33 10.93 14.66
C GLY A 269 -2.77 10.60 13.27
N LYS A 270 -1.52 10.97 12.97
CA LYS A 270 -0.85 10.66 11.70
C LYS A 270 -0.58 9.16 11.51
N ARG A 271 -0.50 8.39 12.62
CA ARG A 271 -0.36 6.92 12.57
C ARG A 271 -1.45 6.25 11.75
N TRP A 272 -2.67 6.81 11.74
CA TRP A 272 -3.77 6.26 10.94
C TRP A 272 -3.44 6.11 9.44
N GLY A 273 -2.54 6.94 8.92
CA GLY A 273 -2.09 6.86 7.54
C GLY A 273 -1.44 5.52 7.20
N ILE A 274 -0.74 4.88 8.15
CA ILE A 274 -0.06 3.60 7.88
C ILE A 274 -1.06 2.43 7.79
N ASP A 275 -2.18 2.48 8.52
CA ASP A 275 -3.25 1.49 8.40
C ASP A 275 -3.91 1.56 7.01
N VAL A 276 -4.13 2.79 6.50
CA VAL A 276 -4.62 3.02 5.13
C VAL A 276 -3.62 2.55 4.09
N PHE A 277 -2.34 2.81 4.30
CA PHE A 277 -1.25 2.32 3.45
C PHE A 277 -1.24 0.78 3.37
N PHE A 278 -1.29 0.07 4.51
CA PHE A 278 -1.34 -1.39 4.49
C PHE A 278 -2.58 -1.91 3.76
N LYS A 279 -3.74 -1.27 3.98
CA LYS A 279 -4.97 -1.61 3.25
C LYS A 279 -4.80 -1.42 1.74
N ALA A 280 -4.23 -0.31 1.31
CA ALA A 280 -3.98 -0.03 -0.11
C ALA A 280 -3.03 -1.07 -0.72
N CYS A 281 -1.91 -1.37 -0.05
CA CYS A 281 -0.95 -2.37 -0.52
C CYS A 281 -1.56 -3.76 -0.66
N LYS A 282 -2.38 -4.20 0.30
CA LYS A 282 -3.03 -5.53 0.28
C LYS A 282 -4.18 -5.60 -0.72
N SER A 283 -5.02 -4.57 -0.78
CA SER A 283 -6.23 -4.58 -1.61
C SER A 283 -5.92 -4.34 -3.08
N TYR A 284 -5.09 -3.35 -3.39
CA TYR A 284 -4.88 -2.84 -4.74
C TYR A 284 -3.51 -3.22 -5.30
N LEU A 285 -2.42 -3.00 -4.56
CA LEU A 285 -1.06 -3.14 -5.07
C LEU A 285 -0.53 -4.58 -5.01
N ARG A 286 -1.38 -5.54 -4.68
CA ARG A 286 -1.16 -6.99 -4.76
C ARG A 286 -0.05 -7.51 -3.83
N LEU A 287 0.09 -6.91 -2.65
CA LEU A 287 1.13 -7.25 -1.67
C LEU A 287 1.17 -8.77 -1.33
N GLU A 288 0.02 -9.43 -1.23
CA GLU A 288 -0.07 -10.84 -0.84
C GLU A 288 -0.42 -11.79 -2.01
N LYS A 289 -0.71 -11.24 -3.21
CA LYS A 289 -1.32 -12.00 -4.32
C LYS A 289 -0.33 -12.49 -5.37
N ASP A 290 0.66 -11.69 -5.75
CA ASP A 290 1.50 -11.96 -6.93
C ASP A 290 2.79 -12.73 -6.61
N CYS A 291 3.20 -12.79 -5.36
CA CYS A 291 4.43 -13.44 -4.98
C CYS A 291 4.20 -14.93 -4.65
N ARG A 292 4.59 -15.80 -5.56
CA ARG A 292 4.66 -17.25 -5.32
C ARG A 292 6.06 -17.73 -4.92
N ALA A 293 6.96 -16.81 -4.64
CA ALA A 293 8.32 -17.11 -4.26
C ALA A 293 8.38 -17.88 -2.92
N LEU A 294 9.37 -18.76 -2.83
CA LEU A 294 9.67 -19.54 -1.64
C LEU A 294 10.85 -18.95 -0.85
N SER A 295 11.72 -18.15 -1.50
CA SER A 295 12.87 -17.52 -0.85
C SER A 295 12.49 -16.23 -0.12
N TYR A 296 13.19 -15.96 0.95
CA TYR A 296 13.05 -14.72 1.74
C TYR A 296 13.44 -13.48 0.90
N ASP A 297 14.49 -13.60 0.08
CA ASP A 297 14.95 -12.51 -0.79
C ASP A 297 13.90 -12.10 -1.81
N ALA A 298 13.25 -13.05 -2.46
CA ALA A 298 12.20 -12.73 -3.43
C ALA A 298 10.95 -12.13 -2.77
N MET A 299 10.63 -12.50 -1.54
CA MET A 299 9.55 -11.85 -0.79
C MET A 299 9.92 -10.41 -0.42
N THR A 300 11.15 -10.17 0.00
CA THR A 300 11.68 -8.82 0.27
C THR A 300 11.68 -7.97 -1.00
N ALA A 301 12.10 -8.54 -2.13
CA ALA A 301 12.02 -7.89 -3.44
C ALA A 301 10.58 -7.50 -3.80
N HIS A 302 9.65 -8.43 -3.64
CA HIS A 302 8.23 -8.19 -3.92
C HIS A 302 7.64 -7.05 -3.08
N VAL A 303 7.88 -7.04 -1.77
CA VAL A 303 7.42 -5.97 -0.88
C VAL A 303 8.01 -4.62 -1.31
N SER A 304 9.31 -4.59 -1.66
CA SER A 304 9.96 -3.38 -2.16
C SER A 304 9.30 -2.84 -3.44
N VAL A 305 8.99 -3.73 -4.40
CA VAL A 305 8.27 -3.34 -5.63
C VAL A 305 6.88 -2.78 -5.30
N VAL A 306 6.14 -3.38 -4.37
CA VAL A 306 4.83 -2.89 -3.93
C VAL A 306 4.96 -1.50 -3.30
N PHE A 307 6.00 -1.26 -2.50
CA PHE A 307 6.26 0.05 -1.92
C PHE A 307 6.51 1.12 -3.00
N VAL A 308 7.28 0.79 -4.04
CA VAL A 308 7.50 1.72 -5.16
C VAL A 308 6.21 2.00 -5.93
N ARG A 309 5.32 1.01 -6.10
CA ARG A 309 3.98 1.24 -6.68
C ARG A 309 3.17 2.25 -5.84
N TYR A 310 3.22 2.12 -4.53
CA TYR A 310 2.56 3.08 -3.64
C TYR A 310 3.19 4.47 -3.73
N MET A 311 4.53 4.57 -3.74
CA MET A 311 5.24 5.84 -3.91
C MET A 311 4.83 6.55 -5.21
N PHE A 312 4.72 5.82 -6.32
CA PHE A 312 4.26 6.35 -7.59
C PHE A 312 2.86 6.99 -7.47
N LEU A 313 1.89 6.27 -6.91
CA LEU A 313 0.53 6.79 -6.73
C LEU A 313 0.47 7.97 -5.75
N ALA A 314 1.27 7.93 -4.68
CA ALA A 314 1.33 9.02 -3.69
C ALA A 314 1.90 10.31 -4.28
N VAL A 315 2.91 10.21 -5.16
CA VAL A 315 3.46 11.35 -5.90
C VAL A 315 2.43 11.91 -6.88
N GLU A 316 1.80 11.06 -7.69
CA GLU A 316 0.75 11.47 -8.63
C GLU A 316 -0.40 12.19 -7.90
N GLN A 317 -0.84 11.65 -6.76
CA GLN A 317 -1.86 12.28 -5.92
C GLN A 317 -1.43 13.67 -5.44
N ARG A 318 -0.20 13.78 -4.97
CA ARG A 318 0.31 15.01 -4.36
C ARG A 318 0.50 16.12 -5.38
N GLU A 319 1.05 15.81 -6.55
CA GLU A 319 1.34 16.78 -7.60
C GLU A 319 0.10 17.28 -8.34
N SER A 320 -0.83 16.39 -8.62
CA SER A 320 -2.10 16.75 -9.27
C SER A 320 -3.08 17.43 -8.32
N LYS A 321 -2.75 17.57 -7.02
CA LYS A 321 -3.67 18.02 -5.96
C LYS A 321 -5.00 17.27 -6.01
N ASP A 322 -4.90 15.97 -6.27
CA ASP A 322 -6.03 15.10 -6.48
C ASP A 322 -6.63 14.68 -5.13
N ASP A 323 -7.88 15.01 -4.90
CA ASP A 323 -8.60 14.68 -3.66
C ASP A 323 -9.02 13.20 -3.59
N ARG A 324 -8.85 12.45 -4.68
CA ARG A 324 -9.15 11.02 -4.73
C ARG A 324 -8.22 10.21 -3.83
N SER A 325 -8.74 9.15 -3.26
CA SER A 325 -7.94 8.20 -2.47
C SER A 325 -6.96 7.43 -3.37
N ILE A 326 -5.90 6.87 -2.77
CA ILE A 326 -4.95 5.98 -3.47
C ILE A 326 -5.68 4.82 -4.17
N GLY A 327 -6.78 4.31 -3.58
CA GLY A 327 -7.60 3.27 -4.17
C GLY A 327 -8.32 3.74 -5.45
N GLU A 328 -8.89 4.93 -5.44
CA GLU A 328 -9.55 5.54 -6.61
C GLU A 328 -8.53 5.83 -7.71
N LEU A 329 -7.37 6.38 -7.38
CA LEU A 329 -6.27 6.58 -8.34
C LEU A 329 -5.77 5.25 -8.92
N PHE A 330 -5.67 4.21 -8.09
CA PHE A 330 -5.32 2.88 -8.57
C PHE A 330 -6.37 2.38 -9.57
N TYR A 331 -7.65 2.46 -9.23
CA TYR A 331 -8.72 2.04 -10.14
C TYR A 331 -8.74 2.87 -11.42
N LEU A 332 -8.52 4.16 -11.35
CA LEU A 332 -8.40 4.98 -12.56
C LEU A 332 -7.24 4.52 -13.46
N SER A 333 -6.11 4.16 -12.85
CA SER A 333 -4.95 3.64 -13.58
C SER A 333 -5.14 2.23 -14.14
N VAL A 334 -6.09 1.47 -13.59
CA VAL A 334 -6.38 0.08 -13.92
C VAL A 334 -7.66 -0.05 -14.74
N ASP A 335 -8.68 0.77 -14.46
CA ASP A 335 -10.00 0.70 -15.10
C ASP A 335 -9.97 1.08 -16.59
N GLU A 336 -8.95 1.80 -16.99
CA GLU A 336 -8.73 2.04 -18.42
C GLU A 336 -8.34 0.75 -19.18
N LEU A 337 -7.88 -0.31 -18.50
CA LEU A 337 -7.47 -1.58 -19.12
C LEU A 337 -8.53 -2.70 -19.02
N PRO A 338 -9.13 -3.00 -17.84
CA PRO A 338 -10.15 -4.05 -17.73
C PRO A 338 -11.46 -3.69 -18.39
N ASP A 339 -11.91 -2.45 -18.30
CA ASP A 339 -13.16 -1.99 -18.92
C ASP A 339 -13.10 -2.09 -20.45
N VAL A 340 -11.96 -1.74 -21.01
CA VAL A 340 -11.73 -1.90 -22.45
C VAL A 340 -11.71 -3.38 -22.82
N CYS A 341 -11.06 -4.24 -22.05
CA CYS A 341 -11.08 -5.69 -22.30
C CYS A 341 -12.48 -6.28 -22.18
N ILE A 342 -13.29 -5.86 -21.20
CA ILE A 342 -14.66 -6.31 -21.02
C ILE A 342 -15.56 -5.73 -22.12
N ALA A 343 -15.46 -4.43 -22.41
CA ALA A 343 -16.22 -3.81 -23.49
C ALA A 343 -15.86 -4.36 -24.86
N GLN A 344 -14.58 -4.65 -25.13
CA GLN A 344 -14.15 -5.32 -26.35
C GLN A 344 -14.64 -6.77 -26.43
N ALA A 345 -14.60 -7.52 -25.32
CA ALA A 345 -15.11 -8.88 -25.26
C ALA A 345 -16.65 -8.91 -25.47
N LEU A 346 -17.39 -8.00 -24.85
CA LEU A 346 -18.82 -7.85 -25.05
C LEU A 346 -19.18 -7.47 -26.49
N ARG A 347 -18.42 -6.56 -27.11
CA ARG A 347 -18.58 -6.20 -28.52
C ARG A 347 -18.31 -7.38 -29.44
N LEU A 348 -17.23 -8.10 -29.19
CA LEU A 348 -16.91 -9.30 -29.97
C LEU A 348 -18.04 -10.32 -29.86
N LEU A 349 -18.59 -10.53 -28.66
CA LEU A 349 -19.74 -11.41 -28.44
C LEU A 349 -20.99 -10.91 -29.19
N VAL A 350 -21.31 -9.61 -29.11
CA VAL A 350 -22.46 -9.01 -29.81
C VAL A 350 -22.27 -9.09 -31.32
N SER A 351 -21.06 -8.81 -31.85
CA SER A 351 -20.77 -8.91 -33.29
C SER A 351 -20.80 -10.35 -33.79
N LEU A 352 -20.30 -11.31 -33.00
CA LEU A 352 -20.38 -12.74 -33.35
C LEU A 352 -21.83 -13.24 -33.28
N PHE A 353 -22.60 -12.76 -32.33
CA PHE A 353 -24.02 -13.09 -32.23
C PHE A 353 -24.81 -12.53 -33.41
N ALA A 354 -24.61 -11.25 -33.76
CA ALA A 354 -25.23 -10.64 -34.93
C ALA A 354 -24.85 -11.40 -36.23
N LYS A 355 -23.60 -11.76 -36.40
CA LYS A 355 -23.14 -12.56 -37.54
C LYS A 355 -23.78 -13.93 -37.57
N ARG A 356 -23.97 -14.60 -36.45
CA ARG A 356 -24.69 -15.89 -36.36
C ARG A 356 -26.15 -15.75 -36.67
N LEU A 357 -26.81 -14.68 -36.25
CA LEU A 357 -28.18 -14.39 -36.64
C LEU A 357 -28.33 -14.18 -38.14
N GLN A 358 -27.41 -13.46 -38.80
CA GLN A 358 -27.35 -13.29 -40.24
C GLN A 358 -27.15 -14.64 -41.00
N GLU A 359 -26.29 -15.51 -40.48
CA GLU A 359 -26.00 -16.82 -41.11
C GLU A 359 -27.14 -17.84 -40.96
N HIS A 360 -27.96 -17.74 -39.92
CA HIS A 360 -28.94 -18.78 -39.55
C HIS A 360 -30.40 -18.33 -39.52
N SER A 361 -30.71 -17.06 -39.71
CA SER A 361 -32.08 -16.55 -39.71
C SER A 361 -32.39 -15.88 -41.05
N MET A 362 -33.72 -15.89 -41.38
CA MET A 362 -34.22 -15.14 -42.54
C MET A 362 -34.42 -13.65 -42.23
N CYS A 363 -33.85 -13.13 -41.14
CA CYS A 363 -33.91 -11.73 -40.74
C CYS A 363 -32.99 -10.90 -41.63
N ASP A 364 -33.47 -9.74 -42.03
CA ASP A 364 -32.64 -8.78 -42.76
C ASP A 364 -31.75 -7.97 -41.82
N GLU A 365 -30.84 -7.14 -42.39
CA GLU A 365 -29.88 -6.36 -41.63
C GLU A 365 -30.57 -5.30 -40.77
N ALA A 366 -31.72 -4.77 -41.15
CA ALA A 366 -32.49 -3.79 -40.44
C ALA A 366 -33.18 -4.40 -39.21
N GLU A 367 -33.75 -5.59 -39.34
CA GLU A 367 -34.38 -6.32 -38.24
C GLU A 367 -33.38 -6.76 -37.18
N ILE A 368 -32.17 -7.13 -37.59
CA ILE A 368 -31.07 -7.45 -36.66
C ILE A 368 -30.61 -6.22 -35.90
N GLN A 369 -30.55 -5.07 -36.55
CA GLN A 369 -30.17 -3.78 -35.93
C GLN A 369 -31.23 -3.36 -34.89
N GLU A 370 -32.52 -3.51 -35.21
CA GLU A 370 -33.62 -3.21 -34.29
C GLU A 370 -33.58 -4.15 -33.07
N LEU A 371 -33.36 -5.44 -33.26
CA LEU A 371 -33.23 -6.41 -32.16
C LEU A 371 -32.01 -6.09 -31.27
N LEU A 372 -30.90 -5.63 -31.84
CA LEU A 372 -29.70 -5.20 -31.07
C LEU A 372 -29.98 -3.93 -30.27
N GLU A 373 -30.70 -2.96 -30.81
CA GLU A 373 -31.09 -1.76 -30.09
C GLU A 373 -32.02 -2.06 -28.90
N VAL A 374 -32.98 -2.94 -29.09
CA VAL A 374 -33.87 -3.43 -28.01
C VAL A 374 -33.05 -4.13 -26.93
N PHE A 375 -32.16 -5.04 -27.30
CA PHE A 375 -31.25 -5.73 -26.38
C PHE A 375 -30.38 -4.77 -25.59
N LEU A 376 -29.78 -3.76 -26.25
CA LEU A 376 -28.96 -2.74 -25.60
C LEU A 376 -29.76 -1.84 -24.64
N SER A 377 -31.05 -1.64 -24.92
CA SER A 377 -31.96 -0.86 -24.06
C SER A 377 -32.38 -1.62 -22.79
N GLU A 378 -32.43 -2.95 -22.84
CA GLU A 378 -32.75 -3.83 -21.70
C GLU A 378 -31.55 -4.07 -20.78
N LEU A 379 -30.33 -3.74 -21.20
CA LEU A 379 -29.17 -3.88 -20.36
C LEU A 379 -29.17 -2.86 -19.21
N PRO A 380 -28.60 -3.21 -18.03
CA PRO A 380 -28.39 -2.26 -16.94
C PRO A 380 -27.66 -1.01 -17.46
N SER A 381 -28.10 0.18 -16.99
CA SER A 381 -27.66 1.49 -17.51
C SER A 381 -26.13 1.63 -17.60
N LEU A 382 -25.41 1.04 -16.66
CA LEU A 382 -23.94 1.04 -16.61
C LEU A 382 -23.32 0.25 -17.79
N LEU A 383 -23.89 -0.86 -18.18
CA LEU A 383 -23.41 -1.70 -19.30
C LEU A 383 -23.79 -1.09 -20.65
N SER A 384 -25.03 -0.58 -20.77
CA SER A 384 -25.49 0.06 -22.00
C SER A 384 -24.73 1.34 -22.31
N GLN A 385 -24.40 2.14 -21.28
CA GLN A 385 -23.58 3.35 -21.43
C GLN A 385 -22.16 3.00 -21.91
N LYS A 386 -21.50 2.04 -21.27
CA LYS A 386 -20.13 1.60 -21.67
C LYS A 386 -20.08 0.99 -23.06
N LEU A 387 -21.11 0.28 -23.47
CA LEU A 387 -21.20 -0.26 -24.85
C LEU A 387 -21.41 0.84 -25.88
N ARG A 388 -22.16 1.90 -25.56
CA ARG A 388 -22.39 3.08 -26.44
C ARG A 388 -21.18 3.99 -26.52
N GLU A 389 -20.48 4.25 -25.39
CA GLU A 389 -19.24 5.05 -25.35
C GLU A 389 -18.12 4.37 -26.16
N CYS A 390 -18.20 3.09 -26.32
CA CYS A 390 -17.30 2.32 -27.14
C CYS A 390 -17.80 2.14 -28.60
N ALA A 391 -18.98 2.53 -29.03
CA ALA A 391 -19.50 2.49 -30.40
C ALA A 391 -19.08 3.70 -31.19
#